data_d36db1282acd7fd94dbf11a0f987f022
#
_entry.id   d36db1282acd7fd94dbf11a0f987f022
#
_cell.length_a   1.000
_cell.length_b   1.000
_cell.length_c   1.000
_cell.angle_alpha   90.00
_cell.angle_beta   90.00
_cell.angle_gamma   90.00
#
_symmetry.space_group_name_H-M   'P 1'
#
loop_
_entity.id
_entity.type
_entity.pdbx_description
1 polymer ?
#
loop_
_entity_poly.entity_id
_entity_poly.type
_entity_poly.pdbx_seq_one_letter_code
_entity_poly.pdbx_strand_id
1 'polypeptide(L)'
;MLAKPASTQVEVELVDRAGRTTVETQAVLASKIAYAQDIIAGARLADEQAQKNAVEEAIQHIYPYPPRECQRDAIWQLIYQQKDLILIAKTSFVKSMILQAVSILLKKTMTVVVLPLDRIGQEQAEYITNIGGRPCFLNADTINKKILEDVKNGLYTHLLISPELATGPKFHTTATDPLFKEQLGLVVLDEAHLVSQ
;
A
#
# COMPACT_ATOMS: atom_id res chain seq x y z
N MET A 1 24.66 26.32 20.07
CA MET A 1 23.24 26.55 19.83
C MET A 1 22.90 25.95 18.47
N LEU A 2 22.50 24.66 18.47
CA LEU A 2 22.20 23.91 17.24
C LEU A 2 20.73 24.13 16.91
N ALA A 3 20.44 24.72 15.76
CA ALA A 3 19.10 24.94 15.25
C ALA A 3 18.46 23.58 14.93
N LYS A 4 17.27 23.30 15.51
CA LYS A 4 16.40 22.20 15.12
C LYS A 4 16.02 22.38 13.64
N PRO A 5 16.05 21.31 12.82
CA PRO A 5 15.49 21.40 11.48
C PRO A 5 13.97 21.61 11.61
N ALA A 6 13.45 22.62 10.91
CA ALA A 6 12.02 22.84 10.76
C ALA A 6 11.40 21.60 10.07
N SER A 7 10.48 20.93 10.74
CA SER A 7 9.66 19.89 10.11
C SER A 7 8.77 20.55 9.07
N THR A 8 9.08 20.36 7.80
CA THR A 8 8.22 20.76 6.70
C THR A 8 6.96 19.91 6.79
N GLN A 9 5.85 20.50 7.26
CA GLN A 9 4.53 19.87 7.18
C GLN A 9 4.12 19.85 5.71
N VAL A 10 3.94 18.66 5.17
CA VAL A 10 3.39 18.47 3.82
C VAL A 10 1.88 18.38 3.98
N GLU A 11 1.17 19.33 3.39
CA GLU A 11 -0.29 19.28 3.25
C GLU A 11 -0.63 18.38 2.07
N VAL A 12 -1.56 17.45 2.27
CA VAL A 12 -2.04 16.53 1.25
C VAL A 12 -3.50 16.85 0.96
N GLU A 13 -3.79 17.12 -0.30
CA GLU A 13 -5.17 17.34 -0.78
C GLU A 13 -5.85 16.01 -1.04
N LEU A 14 -6.95 15.74 -0.34
CA LEU A 14 -7.86 14.62 -0.60
C LEU A 14 -9.13 15.14 -1.27
N VAL A 15 -9.45 14.62 -2.44
CA VAL A 15 -10.65 15.00 -3.19
C VAL A 15 -11.75 13.97 -2.95
N ASP A 16 -12.89 14.40 -2.40
CA ASP A 16 -14.06 13.55 -2.20
C ASP A 16 -14.85 13.35 -3.52
N ARG A 17 -15.87 12.48 -3.50
CA ARG A 17 -16.74 12.21 -4.66
C ARG A 17 -17.53 13.42 -5.17
N ALA A 18 -17.62 14.48 -4.38
CA ALA A 18 -18.30 15.72 -4.74
C ALA A 18 -17.34 16.78 -5.30
N GLY A 19 -16.07 16.43 -5.53
CA GLY A 19 -15.03 17.35 -5.99
C GLY A 19 -14.59 18.36 -4.93
N ARG A 20 -14.89 18.11 -3.64
CA ARG A 20 -14.44 18.96 -2.55
C ARG A 20 -13.05 18.55 -2.14
N THR A 21 -12.14 19.49 -2.07
CA THR A 21 -10.77 19.30 -1.62
C THR A 21 -10.71 19.44 -0.11
N THR A 22 -10.28 18.38 0.58
CA THR A 22 -9.99 18.42 2.01
C THR A 22 -8.49 18.39 2.19
N VAL A 23 -7.93 19.44 2.78
CA VAL A 23 -6.52 19.51 3.14
C VAL A 23 -6.33 18.86 4.50
N GLU A 24 -5.58 17.77 4.55
CA GLU A 24 -5.18 17.11 5.81
C GLU A 24 -3.67 17.23 6.01
N THR A 25 -3.26 17.48 7.23
CA THR A 25 -1.83 17.46 7.57
C THR A 25 -1.34 15.99 7.63
N GLN A 26 -0.07 15.78 7.34
CA GLN A 26 0.56 14.46 7.43
C GLN A 26 0.41 13.84 8.84
N ALA A 27 0.36 14.68 9.89
CA ALA A 27 0.16 14.22 11.26
C ALA A 27 -1.25 13.63 11.47
N VAL A 28 -2.29 14.21 10.86
CA VAL A 28 -3.66 13.71 10.92
C VAL A 28 -3.78 12.36 10.22
N LEU A 29 -3.20 12.23 9.03
CA LEU A 29 -3.16 10.96 8.30
C LEU A 29 -2.43 9.87 9.08
N ALA A 30 -1.27 10.20 9.66
CA ALA A 30 -0.51 9.25 10.48
C ALA A 30 -1.32 8.78 11.70
N SER A 31 -2.08 9.68 12.35
CA SER A 31 -2.96 9.32 13.46
C SER A 31 -4.10 8.39 13.03
N LYS A 32 -4.75 8.67 11.89
CA LYS A 32 -5.79 7.79 11.32
C LYS A 32 -5.26 6.40 11.01
N ILE A 33 -4.07 6.31 10.41
CA ILE A 33 -3.42 5.04 10.09
C ILE A 33 -3.09 4.28 11.37
N ALA A 34 -2.49 4.93 12.37
CA ALA A 34 -2.15 4.28 13.64
C ALA A 34 -3.39 3.70 14.32
N TYR A 35 -4.49 4.44 14.35
CA TYR A 35 -5.78 3.97 14.90
C TYR A 35 -6.32 2.76 14.11
N ALA A 36 -6.33 2.82 12.77
CA ALA A 36 -6.77 1.70 11.94
C ALA A 36 -5.90 0.44 12.15
N GLN A 37 -4.58 0.61 12.30
CA GLN A 37 -3.67 -0.50 12.61
C GLN A 37 -3.93 -1.12 13.98
N ASP A 38 -4.31 -0.33 14.96
CA ASP A 38 -4.64 -0.82 16.30
C ASP A 38 -5.98 -1.59 16.30
N ILE A 39 -6.98 -1.15 15.52
CA ILE A 39 -8.23 -1.90 15.28
C ILE A 39 -7.92 -3.29 14.71
N ILE A 40 -7.11 -3.35 13.65
CA ILE A 40 -6.73 -4.63 13.00
C ILE A 40 -5.98 -5.54 13.97
N ALA A 41 -5.03 -5.00 14.73
CA ALA A 41 -4.26 -5.78 15.69
C ALA A 41 -5.13 -6.29 16.83
N GLY A 42 -6.08 -5.48 17.34
CA GLY A 42 -6.99 -5.83 18.42
C GLY A 42 -7.94 -6.98 18.08
N ALA A 43 -8.33 -7.12 16.81
CA ALA A 43 -9.24 -8.18 16.36
C ALA A 43 -8.53 -9.51 16.00
N ARG A 44 -7.21 -9.63 16.20
CA ARG A 44 -6.44 -10.78 15.70
C ARG A 44 -6.90 -12.14 16.24
N LEU A 45 -7.40 -12.19 17.46
CA LEU A 45 -7.89 -13.40 18.11
C LEU A 45 -9.42 -13.49 18.15
N ALA A 46 -10.11 -12.56 17.51
CA ALA A 46 -11.56 -12.54 17.44
C ALA A 46 -12.09 -13.55 16.38
N ASP A 47 -13.39 -13.77 16.40
CA ASP A 47 -14.05 -14.56 15.36
C ASP A 47 -14.05 -13.87 14.00
N GLU A 48 -14.42 -14.60 12.96
CA GLU A 48 -14.42 -14.12 11.58
C GLU A 48 -15.25 -12.85 11.38
N GLN A 49 -16.44 -12.79 11.99
CA GLN A 49 -17.32 -11.63 11.82
C GLN A 49 -16.73 -10.39 12.50
N ALA A 50 -16.16 -10.53 13.67
CA ALA A 50 -15.48 -9.43 14.37
C ALA A 50 -14.23 -8.96 13.60
N GLN A 51 -13.47 -9.87 13.01
CA GLN A 51 -12.34 -9.53 12.14
C GLN A 51 -12.78 -8.78 10.87
N LYS A 52 -13.87 -9.20 10.22
CA LYS A 52 -14.43 -8.49 9.05
C LYS A 52 -14.95 -7.10 9.41
N ASN A 53 -15.59 -6.96 10.56
CA ASN A 53 -16.03 -5.66 11.07
C ASN A 53 -14.82 -4.74 11.35
N ALA A 54 -13.75 -5.27 11.91
CA ALA A 54 -12.51 -4.53 12.14
C ALA A 54 -11.87 -4.03 10.83
N VAL A 55 -11.88 -4.85 9.78
CA VAL A 55 -11.41 -4.42 8.43
C VAL A 55 -12.29 -3.29 7.89
N GLU A 56 -13.61 -3.41 7.99
CA GLU A 56 -14.53 -2.38 7.53
C GLU A 56 -14.32 -1.06 8.27
N GLU A 57 -14.26 -1.10 9.60
CA GLU A 57 -14.00 0.07 10.43
C GLU A 57 -12.65 0.71 10.12
N ALA A 58 -11.58 -0.06 10.04
CA ALA A 58 -10.24 0.43 9.73
C ALA A 58 -10.18 1.11 8.36
N ILE A 59 -10.84 0.54 7.33
CA ILE A 59 -10.93 1.14 5.99
C ILE A 59 -11.68 2.48 6.04
N GLN A 60 -12.78 2.58 6.79
CA GLN A 60 -13.57 3.81 6.89
C GLN A 60 -12.80 4.97 7.56
N HIS A 61 -11.78 4.68 8.37
CA HIS A 61 -10.89 5.71 8.93
C HIS A 61 -9.88 6.27 7.93
N ILE A 62 -9.51 5.48 6.91
CA ILE A 62 -8.47 5.84 5.95
C ILE A 62 -9.08 6.34 4.62
N TYR A 63 -10.12 5.65 4.14
CA TYR A 63 -10.74 5.94 2.85
C TYR A 63 -12.01 6.80 3.03
N PRO A 64 -12.32 7.69 2.08
CA PRO A 64 -13.51 8.55 2.16
C PRO A 64 -14.84 7.79 1.88
N TYR A 65 -14.77 6.48 1.69
CA TYR A 65 -15.92 5.61 1.41
C TYR A 65 -15.72 4.22 2.03
N PRO A 66 -16.81 3.53 2.40
CA PRO A 66 -16.73 2.20 2.96
C PRO A 66 -16.27 1.19 1.90
N PRO A 67 -15.62 0.08 2.29
CA PRO A 67 -15.30 -0.99 1.38
C PRO A 67 -16.60 -1.68 0.92
N ARG A 68 -16.59 -2.19 -0.32
CA ARG A 68 -17.60 -3.15 -0.76
C ARG A 68 -17.38 -4.48 -0.06
N GLU A 69 -18.40 -5.30 0.07
CA GLU A 69 -18.31 -6.61 0.72
C GLU A 69 -17.14 -7.46 0.16
N CYS A 70 -17.03 -7.56 -1.17
CA CYS A 70 -15.92 -8.29 -1.79
C CYS A 70 -14.53 -7.69 -1.50
N GLN A 71 -14.42 -6.38 -1.33
CA GLN A 71 -13.16 -5.73 -0.94
C GLN A 71 -12.82 -6.03 0.52
N ARG A 72 -13.79 -5.89 1.42
CA ARG A 72 -13.65 -6.24 2.84
C ARG A 72 -13.20 -7.69 3.01
N ASP A 73 -13.88 -8.62 2.36
CA ASP A 73 -13.61 -10.05 2.48
C ASP A 73 -12.25 -10.43 1.88
N ALA A 74 -11.86 -9.82 0.77
CA ALA A 74 -10.52 -9.99 0.19
C ALA A 74 -9.41 -9.48 1.14
N ILE A 75 -9.57 -8.28 1.69
CA ILE A 75 -8.62 -7.70 2.64
C ILE A 75 -8.55 -8.54 3.92
N TRP A 76 -9.70 -9.00 4.42
CA TRP A 76 -9.76 -9.91 5.57
C TRP A 76 -8.99 -11.20 5.32
N GLN A 77 -9.17 -11.84 4.15
CA GLN A 77 -8.43 -13.06 3.80
C GLN A 77 -6.92 -12.82 3.76
N LEU A 78 -6.48 -11.71 3.18
CA LEU A 78 -5.05 -11.37 3.09
C LEU A 78 -4.45 -11.10 4.47
N ILE A 79 -5.14 -10.37 5.35
CA ILE A 79 -4.61 -9.94 6.65
C ILE A 79 -4.67 -11.06 7.70
N TYR A 80 -5.83 -11.73 7.84
CA TYR A 80 -6.04 -12.67 8.95
C TYR A 80 -5.86 -14.13 8.54
N GLN A 81 -6.20 -14.48 7.30
CA GLN A 81 -6.03 -15.85 6.81
C GLN A 81 -4.68 -16.08 6.14
N GLN A 82 -3.98 -15.01 5.74
CA GLN A 82 -2.69 -15.07 5.03
C GLN A 82 -2.73 -16.01 3.81
N LYS A 83 -3.84 -15.97 3.06
CA LYS A 83 -4.05 -16.81 1.88
C LYS A 83 -3.73 -16.04 0.60
N ASP A 84 -3.22 -16.77 -0.39
CA ASP A 84 -3.14 -16.26 -1.74
C ASP A 84 -4.53 -15.99 -2.31
N LEU A 85 -4.67 -14.93 -3.09
CA LEU A 85 -5.93 -14.48 -3.66
C LEU A 85 -5.79 -14.27 -5.16
N ILE A 86 -6.70 -14.89 -5.93
CA ILE A 86 -6.90 -14.57 -7.34
C ILE A 86 -8.15 -13.72 -7.46
N LEU A 87 -7.99 -12.46 -7.87
CA LEU A 87 -9.08 -11.51 -7.99
C LEU A 87 -9.45 -11.29 -9.47
N ILE A 88 -10.63 -11.75 -9.86
CA ILE A 88 -11.21 -11.50 -11.18
C ILE A 88 -12.27 -10.42 -11.06
N ALA A 89 -11.97 -9.20 -11.51
CA ALA A 89 -12.89 -8.08 -11.43
C ALA A 89 -12.94 -7.29 -12.73
N LYS A 90 -14.17 -6.92 -13.14
CA LYS A 90 -14.40 -6.17 -14.39
C LYS A 90 -13.95 -4.70 -14.36
N THR A 91 -13.76 -4.10 -13.20
CA THR A 91 -13.43 -2.68 -13.06
C THR A 91 -12.24 -2.47 -12.12
N SER A 92 -11.34 -1.58 -12.50
CA SER A 92 -10.12 -1.22 -11.76
C SER A 92 -10.40 -0.73 -10.32
N PHE A 93 -11.52 -0.08 -10.07
CA PHE A 93 -11.87 0.50 -8.77
C PHE A 93 -11.97 -0.53 -7.63
N VAL A 94 -12.38 -1.76 -7.93
CA VAL A 94 -12.46 -2.82 -6.90
C VAL A 94 -11.08 -3.30 -6.48
N LYS A 95 -10.14 -3.43 -7.42
CA LYS A 95 -8.79 -3.98 -7.20
C LYS A 95 -7.89 -3.03 -6.39
N SER A 96 -7.92 -1.72 -6.71
CA SER A 96 -6.98 -0.74 -6.17
C SER A 96 -7.00 -0.65 -4.64
N MET A 97 -8.18 -0.63 -4.01
CA MET A 97 -8.27 -0.61 -2.54
C MET A 97 -7.61 -1.84 -1.91
N ILE A 98 -7.80 -3.03 -2.49
CA ILE A 98 -7.26 -4.28 -1.94
C ILE A 98 -5.73 -4.25 -1.94
N LEU A 99 -5.12 -3.85 -3.05
CA LEU A 99 -3.66 -3.80 -3.17
C LEU A 99 -3.02 -2.70 -2.29
N GLN A 100 -3.76 -1.62 -2.02
CA GLN A 100 -3.26 -0.48 -1.24
C GLN A 100 -3.43 -0.66 0.26
N ALA A 101 -4.52 -1.31 0.70
CA ALA A 101 -4.92 -1.33 2.10
C ALA A 101 -3.98 -2.15 3.00
N VAL A 102 -3.49 -3.30 2.53
CA VAL A 102 -2.80 -4.28 3.39
C VAL A 102 -1.59 -3.66 4.11
N SER A 103 -0.68 -3.01 3.36
CA SER A 103 0.52 -2.41 3.97
C SER A 103 0.27 -1.10 4.70
N ILE A 104 -0.92 -0.51 4.56
CA ILE A 104 -1.34 0.63 5.39
C ILE A 104 -1.91 0.12 6.72
N LEU A 105 -2.69 -0.96 6.68
CA LEU A 105 -3.34 -1.55 7.84
C LEU A 105 -2.39 -2.40 8.71
N LEU A 106 -1.28 -2.89 8.16
CA LEU A 106 -0.28 -3.67 8.88
C LEU A 106 0.98 -2.84 9.15
N LYS A 107 1.46 -2.87 10.42
CA LYS A 107 2.70 -2.18 10.81
C LYS A 107 3.91 -2.87 10.19
N LYS A 108 4.89 -2.08 9.72
CA LYS A 108 6.18 -2.56 9.19
C LYS A 108 6.04 -3.55 8.03
N THR A 109 5.01 -3.37 7.21
CA THR A 109 4.72 -4.26 6.08
C THR A 109 4.80 -3.49 4.78
N MET A 110 5.36 -4.11 3.75
CA MET A 110 5.44 -3.56 2.41
C MET A 110 4.67 -4.43 1.41
N THR A 111 3.91 -3.78 0.53
CA THR A 111 3.30 -4.40 -0.66
C THR A 111 4.17 -4.13 -1.88
N VAL A 112 4.55 -5.18 -2.59
CA VAL A 112 5.16 -5.07 -3.92
C VAL A 112 4.06 -5.23 -4.96
N VAL A 113 3.90 -4.24 -5.83
CA VAL A 113 2.92 -4.27 -6.93
C VAL A 113 3.67 -4.29 -8.24
N VAL A 114 3.58 -5.40 -8.96
CA VAL A 114 4.10 -5.53 -10.32
C VAL A 114 3.01 -5.09 -11.28
N LEU A 115 3.28 -4.02 -12.05
CA LEU A 115 2.31 -3.44 -12.98
C LEU A 115 2.99 -3.00 -14.29
N PRO A 116 2.31 -3.19 -15.44
CA PRO A 116 2.96 -3.10 -16.76
C PRO A 116 3.12 -1.70 -17.34
N LEU A 117 2.53 -0.66 -16.75
CA LEU A 117 2.47 0.67 -17.34
C LEU A 117 2.91 1.76 -16.36
N ASP A 118 3.89 2.56 -16.74
CA ASP A 118 4.46 3.67 -15.96
C ASP A 118 3.40 4.69 -15.51
N ARG A 119 2.46 5.05 -16.39
CA ARG A 119 1.40 6.01 -16.07
C ARG A 119 0.48 5.50 -14.96
N ILE A 120 0.08 4.22 -15.01
CA ILE A 120 -0.73 3.61 -13.96
C ILE A 120 0.03 3.60 -12.63
N GLY A 121 1.34 3.35 -12.67
CA GLY A 121 2.19 3.38 -11.49
C GLY A 121 2.23 4.74 -10.80
N GLN A 122 2.33 5.83 -11.58
CA GLN A 122 2.30 7.18 -11.05
C GLN A 122 0.95 7.54 -10.41
N GLU A 123 -0.16 7.26 -11.10
CA GLU A 123 -1.52 7.48 -10.57
C GLU A 123 -1.77 6.69 -9.27
N GLN A 124 -1.27 5.44 -9.20
CA GLN A 124 -1.34 4.62 -7.99
C GLN A 124 -0.48 5.20 -6.86
N ALA A 125 0.72 5.68 -7.16
CA ALA A 125 1.60 6.29 -6.16
C ALA A 125 0.97 7.56 -5.56
N GLU A 126 0.39 8.43 -6.37
CA GLU A 126 -0.33 9.62 -5.90
C GLU A 126 -1.49 9.23 -4.98
N TYR A 127 -2.30 8.25 -5.38
CA TYR A 127 -3.41 7.80 -4.56
C TYR A 127 -2.95 7.22 -3.22
N ILE A 128 -1.92 6.37 -3.23
CA ILE A 128 -1.33 5.79 -2.00
C ILE A 128 -0.81 6.90 -1.07
N THR A 129 -0.18 7.93 -1.63
CA THR A 129 0.29 9.09 -0.86
C THR A 129 -0.89 9.82 -0.20
N ASN A 130 -1.98 10.05 -0.93
CA ASN A 130 -3.16 10.74 -0.44
C ASN A 130 -3.87 10.03 0.71
N ILE A 131 -3.76 8.71 0.81
CA ILE A 131 -4.27 7.92 1.94
C ILE A 131 -3.21 7.69 3.03
N GLY A 132 -2.07 8.39 2.98
CA GLY A 132 -1.02 8.38 3.98
C GLY A 132 -0.01 7.24 3.85
N GLY A 133 -0.02 6.49 2.76
CA GLY A 133 1.03 5.54 2.42
C GLY A 133 2.31 6.24 1.93
N ARG A 134 3.39 5.47 1.82
CA ARG A 134 4.69 5.92 1.30
C ARG A 134 5.07 5.04 0.12
N PRO A 135 4.59 5.37 -1.09
CA PRO A 135 4.92 4.61 -2.28
C PRO A 135 6.34 4.92 -2.78
N CYS A 136 6.96 3.92 -3.39
CA CYS A 136 8.13 4.06 -4.24
C CYS A 136 7.79 3.52 -5.62
N PHE A 137 7.91 4.35 -6.65
CA PHE A 137 7.73 3.92 -8.03
C PHE A 137 9.09 3.68 -8.69
N LEU A 138 9.37 2.42 -9.07
CA LEU A 138 10.60 1.98 -9.70
C LEU A 138 10.38 1.65 -11.17
N ASN A 139 11.06 2.42 -12.01
CA ASN A 139 11.23 2.15 -13.44
C ASN A 139 12.71 2.23 -13.82
N ALA A 140 13.03 2.09 -15.12
CA ALA A 140 14.39 2.10 -15.62
C ALA A 140 15.13 3.40 -15.29
N ASP A 141 14.43 4.54 -15.20
CA ASP A 141 15.00 5.87 -14.99
C ASP A 141 15.20 6.19 -13.50
N THR A 142 14.35 5.66 -12.63
CA THR A 142 14.35 5.97 -11.20
C THR A 142 15.22 5.02 -10.37
N ILE A 143 15.46 3.79 -10.84
CA ILE A 143 16.20 2.77 -10.08
C ILE A 143 17.66 3.17 -9.87
N ASN A 144 18.07 3.30 -8.61
CA ASN A 144 19.45 3.57 -8.21
C ASN A 144 19.77 2.91 -6.85
N LYS A 145 21.06 2.87 -6.49
CA LYS A 145 21.52 2.21 -5.25
C LYS A 145 20.89 2.78 -3.99
N LYS A 146 20.70 4.11 -3.92
CA LYS A 146 20.13 4.76 -2.74
C LYS A 146 18.66 4.33 -2.55
N ILE A 147 17.85 4.36 -3.61
CA ILE A 147 16.44 3.95 -3.54
C ILE A 147 16.33 2.48 -3.15
N LEU A 148 17.17 1.60 -3.69
CA LEU A 148 17.16 0.18 -3.32
C LEU A 148 17.55 -0.04 -1.85
N GLU A 149 18.46 0.77 -1.31
CA GLU A 149 18.80 0.76 0.10
C GLU A 149 17.64 1.26 0.97
N ASP A 150 16.99 2.36 0.57
CA ASP A 150 15.82 2.91 1.24
C ASP A 150 14.64 1.90 1.25
N VAL A 151 14.46 1.12 0.16
CA VAL A 151 13.49 0.01 0.07
C VAL A 151 13.83 -1.08 1.10
N LYS A 152 15.08 -1.52 1.18
CA LYS A 152 15.52 -2.53 2.16
C LYS A 152 15.34 -2.06 3.62
N ASN A 153 15.51 -0.77 3.87
CA ASN A 153 15.37 -0.18 5.20
C ASN A 153 13.91 0.14 5.61
N GLY A 154 12.92 -0.21 4.77
CA GLY A 154 11.49 -0.05 5.12
C GLY A 154 10.98 1.38 5.11
N LEU A 155 11.62 2.25 4.33
CA LEU A 155 11.15 3.63 4.18
C LEU A 155 9.81 3.71 3.42
N TYR A 156 9.44 2.66 2.69
CA TYR A 156 8.25 2.63 1.84
C TYR A 156 7.25 1.59 2.32
N THR A 157 5.96 1.89 2.14
CA THR A 157 4.86 0.94 2.38
C THR A 157 4.49 0.18 1.10
N HIS A 158 4.73 0.79 -0.05
CA HIS A 158 4.41 0.20 -1.36
C HIS A 158 5.58 0.37 -2.32
N LEU A 159 5.93 -0.70 -2.98
CA LEU A 159 6.89 -0.70 -4.09
C LEU A 159 6.14 -1.02 -5.37
N LEU A 160 6.01 -0.03 -6.26
CA LEU A 160 5.40 -0.17 -7.56
C LEU A 160 6.53 -0.38 -8.58
N ILE A 161 6.54 -1.51 -9.28
CA ILE A 161 7.67 -1.92 -10.11
C ILE A 161 7.19 -2.53 -11.43
N SER A 162 7.91 -2.26 -12.51
CA SER A 162 7.61 -2.90 -13.79
C SER A 162 8.04 -4.37 -13.82
N PRO A 163 7.39 -5.25 -14.63
CA PRO A 163 7.74 -6.66 -14.73
C PRO A 163 9.21 -6.89 -15.10
N GLU A 164 9.75 -6.07 -15.99
CA GLU A 164 11.14 -6.17 -16.49
C GLU A 164 12.14 -5.89 -15.36
N LEU A 165 11.84 -4.90 -14.51
CA LEU A 165 12.68 -4.60 -13.35
C LEU A 165 12.53 -5.63 -12.25
N ALA A 166 11.31 -6.11 -11.99
CA ALA A 166 11.03 -7.12 -10.97
C ALA A 166 11.82 -8.43 -11.24
N THR A 167 11.99 -8.81 -12.51
CA THR A 167 12.76 -9.97 -12.93
C THR A 167 14.24 -9.66 -13.22
N GLY A 168 14.62 -8.38 -13.21
CA GLY A 168 15.95 -7.91 -13.56
C GLY A 168 17.00 -8.12 -12.47
N PRO A 169 18.30 -8.24 -12.85
CA PRO A 169 19.39 -8.52 -11.91
C PRO A 169 19.60 -7.43 -10.87
N LYS A 170 19.28 -6.18 -11.19
CA LYS A 170 19.41 -5.04 -10.25
C LYS A 170 18.48 -5.19 -9.04
N PHE A 171 17.24 -5.61 -9.27
CA PHE A 171 16.27 -5.80 -8.21
C PHE A 171 16.43 -7.15 -7.51
N HIS A 172 16.92 -8.17 -8.20
CA HIS A 172 17.12 -9.51 -7.63
C HIS A 172 17.94 -9.49 -6.34
N THR A 173 19.02 -8.70 -6.28
CA THR A 173 19.85 -8.56 -5.08
C THR A 173 19.04 -7.99 -3.90
N THR A 174 18.17 -7.02 -4.14
CA THR A 174 17.28 -6.45 -3.13
C THR A 174 16.20 -7.46 -2.71
N ALA A 175 15.57 -8.14 -3.66
CA ALA A 175 14.51 -9.12 -3.41
C ALA A 175 14.99 -10.35 -2.61
N THR A 176 16.29 -10.69 -2.69
CA THR A 176 16.89 -11.79 -1.92
C THR A 176 17.41 -11.38 -0.56
N ASP A 177 17.52 -10.07 -0.27
CA ASP A 177 18.01 -9.54 0.99
C ASP A 177 17.07 -9.92 2.16
N PRO A 178 17.62 -10.41 3.30
CA PRO A 178 16.81 -10.77 4.47
C PRO A 178 15.95 -9.62 5.01
N LEU A 179 16.48 -8.38 5.06
CA LEU A 179 15.75 -7.20 5.54
C LEU A 179 14.56 -6.88 4.65
N PHE A 180 14.69 -7.03 3.35
CA PHE A 180 13.60 -6.86 2.41
C PHE A 180 12.51 -7.92 2.61
N LYS A 181 12.92 -9.20 2.75
CA LYS A 181 11.99 -10.32 2.95
C LYS A 181 11.20 -10.21 4.25
N GLU A 182 11.82 -9.71 5.32
CA GLU A 182 11.16 -9.53 6.61
C GLU A 182 10.01 -8.53 6.54
N GLN A 183 10.11 -7.54 5.64
CA GLN A 183 9.10 -6.49 5.47
C GLN A 183 8.06 -6.84 4.41
N LEU A 184 8.34 -7.83 3.55
CA LEU A 184 7.46 -8.20 2.46
C LEU A 184 6.20 -8.88 2.99
N GLY A 185 5.06 -8.19 2.91
CA GLY A 185 3.79 -8.72 3.38
C GLY A 185 2.84 -9.15 2.26
N LEU A 186 2.96 -8.53 1.08
CA LEU A 186 2.09 -8.85 -0.05
C LEU A 186 2.83 -8.64 -1.37
N VAL A 187 2.65 -9.55 -2.31
CA VAL A 187 3.03 -9.37 -3.72
C VAL A 187 1.75 -9.38 -4.55
N VAL A 188 1.59 -8.35 -5.37
CA VAL A 188 0.45 -8.19 -6.28
C VAL A 188 0.97 -8.22 -7.71
N LEU A 189 0.40 -9.08 -8.54
CA LEU A 189 0.58 -9.05 -9.98
C LEU A 189 -0.69 -8.44 -10.59
N ASP A 190 -0.63 -7.14 -10.94
CA ASP A 190 -1.73 -6.48 -11.62
C ASP A 190 -1.67 -6.77 -13.12
N GLU A 191 -2.83 -6.86 -13.75
CA GLU A 191 -2.97 -7.21 -15.17
C GLU A 191 -2.23 -8.52 -15.56
N ALA A 192 -2.31 -9.54 -14.70
CA ALA A 192 -1.59 -10.82 -14.85
C ALA A 192 -1.77 -11.49 -16.22
N HIS A 193 -2.84 -11.16 -16.95
CA HIS A 193 -3.06 -11.65 -18.32
C HIS A 193 -2.04 -11.14 -19.35
N LEU A 194 -1.30 -10.07 -19.04
CA LEU A 194 -0.22 -9.53 -19.90
C LEU A 194 1.12 -10.24 -19.70
N VAL A 195 1.26 -11.05 -18.64
CA VAL A 195 2.51 -11.75 -18.31
C VAL A 195 2.74 -13.00 -19.18
N SER A 196 1.71 -13.45 -19.91
CA SER A 196 1.74 -14.68 -20.71
C SER A 196 1.99 -14.47 -22.22
N GLN A 197 2.47 -13.28 -22.63
CA GLN A 197 2.80 -13.01 -24.04
C GLN A 197 4.30 -13.02 -24.28
#